data_9dff14a8878469d2411a21cd120730a2
#
_entry.id   9dff14a8878469d2411a21cd120730a2
#
_cell.length_a   1.000
_cell.length_b   1.000
_cell.length_c   1.000
_cell.angle_alpha   90.00
_cell.angle_beta   90.00
_cell.angle_gamma   90.00
#
_symmetry.space_group_name_H-M   'P 1'
#
loop_
_entity.id
_entity.type
_entity.pdbx_description
1 polymer ?
#
loop_
_entity_poly.entity_id
_entity_poly.type
_entity_poly.pdbx_seq_one_letter_code
_entity_poly.pdbx_strand_id
1 'polypeptide(L)'
;MSVTENVVDIEQYKIATEPYYESVGEELALYESAYDVRMPMMIKGPTGCGKSRFVEHMAWKLGKPLITVACNEDMTASDLVGRFLLDKDGTKWQDGPLTTAARIGAICYLDEIVEARQDTTVVIHPLTDHRRTLPLDKKGELIAAHPDFQLVISYNPGYQLSLIHIS
;
A
#
# COMPACT_ATOMS: atom_id res chain seq x y z
N MET A 1 -33.89 -8.46 -0.41
CA MET A 1 -32.93 -7.66 -1.20
C MET A 1 -31.56 -8.20 -0.91
N SER A 2 -30.99 -8.92 -1.84
CA SER A 2 -29.63 -9.42 -1.68
C SER A 2 -28.68 -8.24 -1.91
N VAL A 3 -28.04 -7.81 -0.86
CA VAL A 3 -26.84 -7.00 -0.96
C VAL A 3 -25.79 -7.93 -1.57
N THR A 4 -25.57 -7.84 -2.85
CA THR A 4 -24.38 -8.42 -3.46
C THR A 4 -23.22 -7.64 -2.90
N GLU A 5 -22.65 -8.12 -1.78
CA GLU A 5 -21.34 -7.72 -1.36
C GLU A 5 -20.42 -8.03 -2.55
N ASN A 6 -19.80 -6.99 -3.08
CA ASN A 6 -18.72 -7.18 -4.04
C ASN A 6 -17.60 -7.90 -3.31
N VAL A 7 -17.63 -9.23 -3.37
CA VAL A 7 -16.56 -10.06 -2.83
C VAL A 7 -15.33 -9.77 -3.68
N VAL A 8 -14.34 -9.12 -3.07
CA VAL A 8 -13.08 -8.84 -3.74
C VAL A 8 -12.36 -10.18 -3.94
N ASP A 9 -12.07 -10.51 -5.18
CA ASP A 9 -11.30 -11.72 -5.50
C ASP A 9 -9.83 -11.46 -5.18
N ILE A 10 -9.39 -12.01 -4.04
CA ILE A 10 -8.01 -11.87 -3.55
C ILE A 10 -7.01 -12.46 -4.53
N GLU A 11 -7.37 -13.53 -5.22
CA GLU A 11 -6.46 -14.22 -6.14
C GLU A 11 -6.02 -13.34 -7.32
N GLN A 12 -6.85 -12.39 -7.75
CA GLN A 12 -6.49 -11.46 -8.82
C GLN A 12 -5.28 -10.58 -8.48
N TYR A 13 -5.02 -10.36 -7.19
CA TYR A 13 -3.90 -9.55 -6.73
C TYR A 13 -2.64 -10.37 -6.45
N LYS A 14 -2.71 -11.70 -6.51
CA LYS A 14 -1.54 -12.56 -6.33
C LYS A 14 -0.72 -12.64 -7.60
N ILE A 15 0.58 -12.62 -7.45
CA ILE A 15 1.52 -12.76 -8.55
C ILE A 15 1.70 -14.26 -8.84
N ALA A 16 1.33 -14.70 -10.06
CA ALA A 16 1.29 -16.10 -10.42
C ALA A 16 2.67 -16.69 -10.78
N THR A 17 3.55 -15.85 -11.32
CA THR A 17 4.89 -16.27 -11.75
C THR A 17 5.96 -15.48 -11.06
N GLU A 18 7.11 -16.12 -10.79
CA GLU A 18 8.23 -15.48 -10.12
C GLU A 18 8.73 -14.25 -10.90
N PRO A 19 8.64 -13.04 -10.32
CA PRO A 19 9.26 -11.88 -10.92
C PRO A 19 10.78 -12.00 -10.88
N TYR A 20 11.43 -11.65 -11.99
CA TYR A 20 12.89 -11.64 -12.01
C TYR A 20 13.42 -10.58 -11.05
N TYR A 21 14.20 -11.03 -10.09
CA TYR A 21 14.90 -10.17 -9.14
C TYR A 21 16.20 -10.82 -8.72
N GLU A 22 17.29 -10.07 -8.84
CA GLU A 22 18.61 -10.54 -8.44
C GLU A 22 18.98 -9.90 -7.10
N SER A 23 19.10 -10.74 -6.08
CA SER A 23 19.45 -10.30 -4.73
C SER A 23 20.89 -9.80 -4.69
N VAL A 24 21.10 -8.63 -4.09
CA VAL A 24 22.43 -8.03 -3.94
C VAL A 24 22.93 -8.04 -2.49
N GLY A 25 22.12 -8.54 -1.54
CA GLY A 25 22.48 -8.57 -0.13
C GLY A 25 21.46 -9.32 0.73
N GLU A 26 21.26 -8.84 1.94
CA GLU A 26 20.37 -9.46 2.93
C GLU A 26 18.94 -8.93 2.88
N GLU A 27 18.58 -8.17 1.85
CA GLU A 27 17.29 -7.48 1.76
C GLU A 27 16.10 -8.45 1.77
N LEU A 28 16.23 -9.64 1.20
CA LEU A 28 15.17 -10.65 1.22
C LEU A 28 14.88 -11.13 2.64
N ALA A 29 15.92 -11.47 3.39
CA ALA A 29 15.79 -11.94 4.77
C ALA A 29 15.26 -10.83 5.68
N LEU A 30 15.71 -9.59 5.48
CA LEU A 30 15.24 -8.44 6.23
C LEU A 30 13.76 -8.18 5.98
N TYR A 31 13.34 -8.28 4.74
CA TYR A 31 11.92 -8.10 4.39
C TYR A 31 11.06 -9.20 5.02
N GLU A 32 11.48 -10.45 4.94
CA GLU A 32 10.75 -11.57 5.55
C GLU A 32 10.58 -11.38 7.05
N SER A 33 11.63 -10.97 7.74
CA SER A 33 11.57 -10.69 9.18
C SER A 33 10.60 -9.55 9.50
N ALA A 34 10.59 -8.49 8.70
CA ALA A 34 9.66 -7.38 8.87
C ALA A 34 8.22 -7.83 8.59
N TYR A 35 8.02 -8.65 7.57
CA TYR A 35 6.68 -9.17 7.24
C TYR A 35 6.13 -10.07 8.33
N ASP A 36 6.97 -10.88 8.99
CA ASP A 36 6.53 -11.78 10.07
C ASP A 36 5.81 -11.03 11.19
N VAL A 37 6.19 -9.77 11.44
CA VAL A 37 5.54 -8.91 12.43
C VAL A 37 4.68 -7.82 11.79
N ARG A 38 4.47 -7.87 10.49
CA ARG A 38 3.71 -6.88 9.71
C ARG A 38 4.22 -5.45 9.87
N MET A 39 5.52 -5.30 10.07
CA MET A 39 6.16 -4.00 10.21
C MET A 39 6.07 -3.21 8.91
N PRO A 40 5.66 -1.94 8.94
CA PRO A 40 5.73 -1.10 7.76
C PRO A 40 7.18 -0.96 7.28
N MET A 41 7.35 -1.01 5.96
CA MET A 41 8.67 -0.93 5.35
C MET A 41 8.81 0.35 4.53
N MET A 42 9.99 0.97 4.61
CA MET A 42 10.36 2.08 3.74
C MET A 42 11.56 1.68 2.90
N ILE A 43 11.40 1.75 1.59
CA ILE A 43 12.43 1.40 0.64
C ILE A 43 12.96 2.66 -0.01
N LYS A 44 14.26 2.86 0.06
CA LYS A 44 14.95 4.00 -0.55
C LYS A 44 15.77 3.55 -1.74
N GLY A 45 15.81 4.37 -2.75
CA GLY A 45 16.69 4.16 -3.88
C GLY A 45 16.28 5.01 -5.08
N PRO A 46 17.18 5.25 -6.02
CA PRO A 46 16.87 5.99 -7.22
C PRO A 46 15.87 5.25 -8.10
N THR A 47 15.18 5.98 -8.97
CA THR A 47 14.31 5.38 -9.97
C THR A 47 15.08 4.38 -10.81
N GLY A 48 14.50 3.20 -11.03
CA GLY A 48 15.12 2.16 -11.83
C GLY A 48 16.11 1.26 -11.08
N CYS A 49 16.23 1.40 -9.76
CA CYS A 49 17.13 0.53 -8.98
C CYS A 49 16.50 -0.83 -8.59
N GLY A 50 15.26 -1.09 -9.02
CA GLY A 50 14.61 -2.37 -8.77
C GLY A 50 13.70 -2.43 -7.55
N LYS A 51 13.31 -1.30 -6.97
CA LYS A 51 12.44 -1.26 -5.79
C LYS A 51 11.11 -1.99 -6.00
N SER A 52 10.42 -1.66 -7.09
CA SER A 52 9.13 -2.29 -7.40
C SER A 52 9.28 -3.79 -7.67
N ARG A 53 10.33 -4.15 -8.39
CA ARG A 53 10.64 -5.56 -8.69
C ARG A 53 10.91 -6.35 -7.42
N PHE A 54 11.61 -5.75 -6.47
CA PHE A 54 11.87 -6.34 -5.16
C PHE A 54 10.57 -6.64 -4.41
N VAL A 55 9.66 -5.66 -4.33
CA VAL A 55 8.38 -5.85 -3.63
C VAL A 55 7.52 -6.92 -4.32
N GLU A 56 7.47 -6.91 -5.65
CA GLU A 56 6.77 -7.93 -6.43
C GLU A 56 7.32 -9.33 -6.16
N HIS A 57 8.64 -9.47 -6.14
CA HIS A 57 9.31 -10.73 -5.83
C HIS A 57 8.96 -11.23 -4.43
N MET A 58 8.99 -10.34 -3.44
CA MET A 58 8.65 -10.71 -2.07
C MET A 58 7.19 -11.09 -1.91
N ALA A 59 6.28 -10.39 -2.56
CA ALA A 59 4.86 -10.74 -2.53
C ALA A 59 4.63 -12.12 -3.14
N TRP A 60 5.29 -12.43 -4.26
CA TRP A 60 5.26 -13.74 -4.87
C TRP A 60 5.81 -14.82 -3.92
N LYS A 61 6.99 -14.58 -3.35
CA LYS A 61 7.66 -15.54 -2.46
C LYS A 61 6.83 -15.86 -1.22
N LEU A 62 6.18 -14.85 -0.65
CA LEU A 62 5.32 -15.00 0.52
C LEU A 62 3.92 -15.52 0.18
N GLY A 63 3.57 -15.59 -1.11
CA GLY A 63 2.24 -16.00 -1.56
C GLY A 63 1.14 -15.04 -1.14
N LYS A 64 1.44 -13.75 -1.03
CA LYS A 64 0.50 -12.72 -0.57
C LYS A 64 0.04 -11.82 -1.71
N PRO A 65 -1.22 -11.35 -1.65
CA PRO A 65 -1.69 -10.39 -2.64
C PRO A 65 -0.92 -9.08 -2.53
N LEU A 66 -0.70 -8.44 -3.67
CA LEU A 66 0.00 -7.16 -3.77
C LEU A 66 -0.89 -6.15 -4.47
N ILE A 67 -1.05 -5.00 -3.85
CA ILE A 67 -1.69 -3.85 -4.48
C ILE A 67 -0.65 -2.74 -4.56
N THR A 68 -0.32 -2.34 -5.77
CA THR A 68 0.67 -1.29 -6.04
C THR A 68 -0.03 -0.01 -6.45
N VAL A 69 0.38 1.11 -5.87
CA VAL A 69 -0.11 2.44 -6.20
C VAL A 69 1.07 3.30 -6.64
N ALA A 70 1.03 3.77 -7.88
CA ALA A 70 2.00 4.75 -8.35
C ALA A 70 1.57 6.13 -7.84
N CYS A 71 2.35 6.67 -6.92
CA CYS A 71 2.03 7.94 -6.29
C CYS A 71 2.58 9.12 -7.09
N ASN A 72 1.88 10.22 -7.04
CA ASN A 72 2.30 11.50 -7.62
C ASN A 72 1.85 12.65 -6.73
N GLU A 73 2.34 13.85 -7.01
CA GLU A 73 2.06 15.05 -6.22
C GLU A 73 0.62 15.54 -6.28
N ASP A 74 -0.13 15.14 -7.31
CA ASP A 74 -1.55 15.49 -7.44
C ASP A 74 -2.48 14.53 -6.69
N MET A 75 -1.95 13.43 -6.19
CA MET A 75 -2.71 12.42 -5.46
C MET A 75 -3.23 12.95 -4.13
N THR A 76 -4.50 12.68 -3.85
CA THR A 76 -5.15 13.05 -2.60
C THR A 76 -5.40 11.81 -1.74
N ALA A 77 -5.77 12.05 -0.47
CA ALA A 77 -6.20 10.96 0.41
C ALA A 77 -7.38 10.16 -0.19
N SER A 78 -8.29 10.82 -0.89
CA SER A 78 -9.43 10.16 -1.53
C SER A 78 -9.00 9.18 -2.61
N ASP A 79 -7.89 9.43 -3.29
CA ASP A 79 -7.36 8.50 -4.29
C ASP A 79 -6.88 7.19 -3.66
N LEU A 80 -6.42 7.23 -2.42
CA LEU A 80 -5.98 6.06 -1.66
C LEU A 80 -7.09 5.36 -0.91
N VAL A 81 -7.93 6.13 -0.25
CA VAL A 81 -8.93 5.64 0.71
C VAL A 81 -10.24 5.26 0.04
N GLY A 82 -10.66 6.04 -0.95
CA GLY A 82 -11.92 5.85 -1.63
C GLY A 82 -12.78 7.10 -1.66
N ARG A 83 -13.86 7.03 -2.38
CA ARG A 83 -14.77 8.15 -2.59
C ARG A 83 -16.19 7.70 -2.89
N PHE A 84 -17.13 8.59 -2.73
CA PHE A 84 -18.47 8.39 -3.22
C PHE A 84 -18.52 8.66 -4.73
N LEU A 85 -19.11 7.73 -5.46
CA LEU A 85 -19.40 7.89 -6.88
C LEU A 85 -20.89 8.09 -7.06
N LEU A 86 -21.24 9.00 -7.97
CA LEU A 86 -22.61 9.25 -8.35
C LEU A 86 -22.93 8.38 -9.57
N ASP A 87 -23.93 7.54 -9.45
CA ASP A 87 -24.48 6.80 -10.57
C ASP A 87 -25.99 7.04 -10.73
N LYS A 88 -26.62 6.38 -11.68
CA LYS A 88 -28.05 6.53 -11.96
C LYS A 88 -28.96 6.09 -10.79
N ASP A 89 -28.46 5.25 -9.89
CA ASP A 89 -29.18 4.73 -8.73
C ASP A 89 -28.85 5.47 -7.44
N GLY A 90 -28.04 6.54 -7.53
CA GLY A 90 -27.64 7.36 -6.39
C GLY A 90 -26.15 7.35 -6.13
N THR A 91 -25.78 7.60 -4.89
CA THR A 91 -24.37 7.69 -4.47
C THR A 91 -23.91 6.35 -3.91
N LYS A 92 -22.79 5.83 -4.43
CA LYS A 92 -22.15 4.62 -3.94
C LYS A 92 -20.74 4.91 -3.47
N TRP A 93 -20.35 4.31 -2.36
CA TRP A 93 -18.96 4.32 -1.93
C TRP A 93 -18.15 3.34 -2.75
N GLN A 94 -16.95 3.77 -3.17
CA GLN A 94 -15.95 2.90 -3.79
C GLN A 94 -14.67 2.97 -2.98
N ASP A 95 -14.20 1.81 -2.49
CA ASP A 95 -12.92 1.71 -1.80
C ASP A 95 -11.77 2.05 -2.73
N GLY A 96 -10.83 2.82 -2.23
CA GLY A 96 -9.56 3.03 -2.91
C GLY A 96 -8.59 1.87 -2.68
N PRO A 97 -7.44 1.88 -3.33
CA PRO A 97 -6.51 0.75 -3.27
C PRO A 97 -5.95 0.48 -1.87
N LEU A 98 -5.70 1.51 -1.08
CA LEU A 98 -5.22 1.35 0.30
C LEU A 98 -6.28 0.68 1.17
N THR A 99 -7.53 1.10 1.05
CA THR A 99 -8.65 0.51 1.78
C THR A 99 -8.86 -0.95 1.38
N THR A 100 -8.83 -1.24 0.09
CA THR A 100 -8.94 -2.61 -0.40
C THR A 100 -7.82 -3.48 0.19
N ALA A 101 -6.58 -3.02 0.15
CA ALA A 101 -5.45 -3.75 0.71
C ALA A 101 -5.61 -4.01 2.20
N ALA A 102 -6.04 -3.00 2.95
CA ALA A 102 -6.25 -3.13 4.39
C ALA A 102 -7.37 -4.14 4.73
N ARG A 103 -8.42 -4.20 3.92
CA ARG A 103 -9.53 -5.14 4.13
C ARG A 103 -9.16 -6.58 3.82
N ILE A 104 -8.43 -6.83 2.73
CA ILE A 104 -8.13 -8.20 2.27
C ILE A 104 -6.83 -8.77 2.83
N GLY A 105 -6.03 -7.96 3.49
CA GLY A 105 -4.73 -8.39 4.04
C GLY A 105 -3.63 -8.44 2.99
N ALA A 106 -3.66 -7.54 2.02
CA ALA A 106 -2.63 -7.45 0.99
C ALA A 106 -1.40 -6.69 1.49
N ILE A 107 -0.29 -6.87 0.79
CA ILE A 107 0.83 -5.95 0.83
C ILE A 107 0.42 -4.75 -0.03
N CYS A 108 0.39 -3.56 0.56
CA CYS A 108 0.11 -2.32 -0.17
C CYS A 108 1.42 -1.57 -0.39
N TYR A 109 1.82 -1.46 -1.65
CA TYR A 109 3.04 -0.80 -2.04
C TYR A 109 2.73 0.58 -2.64
N LEU A 110 3.09 1.63 -1.89
CA LEU A 110 2.96 3.01 -2.34
C LEU A 110 4.28 3.44 -2.98
N ASP A 111 4.32 3.38 -4.31
CA ASP A 111 5.54 3.61 -5.08
C ASP A 111 5.77 5.10 -5.28
N GLU A 112 7.00 5.52 -5.01
CA GLU A 112 7.46 6.90 -5.22
C GLU A 112 6.59 7.95 -4.50
N ILE A 113 6.38 7.78 -3.21
CA ILE A 113 5.83 8.86 -2.39
C ILE A 113 6.85 10.00 -2.37
N VAL A 114 6.56 11.00 -3.17
CA VAL A 114 7.29 12.27 -3.19
C VAL A 114 6.48 13.21 -2.34
N GLU A 115 7.10 13.87 -1.37
CA GLU A 115 6.41 14.86 -0.53
C GLU A 115 4.90 14.62 -0.43
N ALA A 116 4.54 13.55 0.29
CA ALA A 116 3.15 13.21 0.48
C ALA A 116 2.40 14.44 0.99
N ARG A 117 1.28 14.76 0.35
CA ARG A 117 0.38 15.79 0.85
C ARG A 117 0.03 15.46 2.30
N GLN A 118 -0.16 16.48 3.11
CA GLN A 118 -0.46 16.31 4.52
C GLN A 118 -1.69 15.41 4.76
N ASP A 119 -2.71 15.55 3.92
CA ASP A 119 -3.92 14.72 4.00
C ASP A 119 -3.62 13.23 3.78
N THR A 120 -2.73 12.90 2.86
CA THR A 120 -2.27 11.53 2.60
C THR A 120 -1.51 10.97 3.80
N THR A 121 -0.61 11.75 4.38
CA THR A 121 0.17 11.34 5.55
C THR A 121 -0.73 11.04 6.75
N VAL A 122 -1.76 11.85 6.96
CA VAL A 122 -2.71 11.66 8.07
C VAL A 122 -3.43 10.31 7.99
N VAL A 123 -3.82 9.87 6.79
CA VAL A 123 -4.52 8.57 6.66
C VAL A 123 -3.57 7.37 6.75
N ILE A 124 -2.31 7.55 6.40
CA ILE A 124 -1.30 6.49 6.46
C ILE A 124 -0.84 6.23 7.91
N HIS A 125 -0.66 7.27 8.69
CA HIS A 125 -0.09 7.17 10.05
C HIS A 125 -0.73 6.10 10.94
N PRO A 126 -2.06 6.02 11.06
CA PRO A 126 -2.67 5.01 11.93
C PRO A 126 -2.47 3.57 11.47
N LEU A 127 -2.04 3.37 10.23
CA LEU A 127 -1.68 2.06 9.70
C LEU A 127 -0.23 1.68 9.99
N THR A 128 0.60 2.63 10.39
CA THR A 128 2.03 2.40 10.63
C THR A 128 2.37 2.14 12.09
N ASP A 129 1.44 2.37 13.00
CA ASP A 129 1.63 2.15 14.43
C ASP A 129 0.76 0.98 14.94
N HIS A 130 0.75 0.81 16.26
CA HIS A 130 0.01 -0.28 16.91
C HIS A 130 -1.50 -0.25 16.69
N ARG A 131 -2.07 0.89 16.29
CA ARG A 131 -3.51 1.03 16.03
C ARG A 131 -3.96 0.18 14.84
N ARG A 132 -3.15 0.14 13.78
CA ARG A 132 -3.44 -0.59 12.55
C ARG A 132 -4.86 -0.32 12.04
N THR A 133 -5.23 0.95 11.98
CA THR A 133 -6.56 1.40 11.57
C THR A 133 -6.49 2.35 10.40
N LEU A 134 -7.56 2.37 9.60
CA LEU A 134 -7.70 3.28 8.48
C LEU A 134 -9.04 4.03 8.62
N PRO A 135 -9.00 5.36 8.84
CA PRO A 135 -10.23 6.14 8.90
C PRO A 135 -10.77 6.42 7.49
N LEU A 136 -12.05 6.13 7.31
CA LEU A 136 -12.81 6.50 6.12
C LEU A 136 -13.72 7.68 6.48
N ASP A 137 -13.13 8.85 6.66
CA ASP A 137 -13.82 10.01 7.24
C ASP A 137 -15.08 10.40 6.49
N LYS A 138 -15.02 10.41 5.15
CA LYS A 138 -16.18 10.76 4.32
C LYS A 138 -17.31 9.74 4.40
N LYS A 139 -17.00 8.50 4.74
CA LYS A 139 -17.97 7.42 4.93
C LYS A 139 -18.41 7.29 6.38
N GLY A 140 -17.66 7.86 7.30
CA GLY A 140 -17.93 7.74 8.73
C GLY A 140 -17.58 6.36 9.31
N GLU A 141 -16.60 5.68 8.74
CA GLU A 141 -16.18 4.34 9.15
C GLU A 141 -14.71 4.35 9.54
N LEU A 142 -14.37 3.57 10.57
CA LEU A 142 -12.99 3.28 10.95
C LEU A 142 -12.78 1.78 10.77
N ILE A 143 -11.90 1.40 9.86
CA ILE A 143 -11.60 -0.01 9.65
C ILE A 143 -10.33 -0.43 10.35
N ALA A 144 -10.34 -1.65 10.90
CA ALA A 144 -9.15 -2.31 11.40
C ALA A 144 -8.48 -3.04 10.22
N ALA A 145 -7.18 -2.87 10.06
CA ALA A 145 -6.44 -3.58 9.04
C ALA A 145 -6.47 -5.09 9.31
N HIS A 146 -6.63 -5.86 8.24
CA HIS A 146 -6.52 -7.31 8.31
C HIS A 146 -5.15 -7.70 8.91
N PRO A 147 -5.07 -8.79 9.71
CA PRO A 147 -3.80 -9.21 10.33
C PRO A 147 -2.65 -9.42 9.34
N ASP A 148 -2.93 -9.77 8.10
CA ASP A 148 -1.91 -9.98 7.07
C ASP A 148 -1.49 -8.71 6.33
N PHE A 149 -2.17 -7.59 6.54
CA PHE A 149 -1.87 -6.34 5.88
C PHE A 149 -0.48 -5.83 6.24
N GLN A 150 0.27 -5.41 5.23
CA GLN A 150 1.53 -4.70 5.41
C GLN A 150 1.60 -3.50 4.47
N LEU A 151 2.07 -2.38 5.01
CA LEU A 151 2.32 -1.17 4.22
C LEU A 151 3.79 -1.12 3.82
N VAL A 152 4.06 -0.91 2.54
CA VAL A 152 5.40 -0.69 2.00
C VAL A 152 5.40 0.62 1.23
N ILE A 153 6.35 1.47 1.53
CA ILE A 153 6.48 2.79 0.92
C ILE A 153 7.85 2.87 0.27
N SER A 154 7.92 3.41 -0.93
CA SER A 154 9.21 3.75 -1.54
C SER A 154 9.30 5.23 -1.85
N TYR A 155 10.51 5.74 -1.81
CA TYR A 155 10.77 7.09 -2.29
C TYR A 155 12.14 7.18 -2.94
N ASN A 156 12.29 8.20 -3.79
CA ASN A 156 13.53 8.47 -4.48
C ASN A 156 14.23 9.68 -3.84
N PRO A 157 15.34 9.45 -3.12
CA PRO A 157 16.03 10.54 -2.44
C PRO A 157 16.65 11.58 -3.38
N GLY A 158 16.78 11.29 -4.69
CA GLY A 158 17.28 12.24 -5.68
C GLY A 158 16.37 13.43 -5.97
N TYR A 159 15.08 13.32 -5.65
CA TYR A 159 14.12 14.42 -5.80
C TYR A 159 14.06 15.34 -4.59
N GLN A 160 14.52 14.87 -3.46
CA GLN A 160 14.55 15.66 -2.25
C GLN A 160 16.00 15.95 -1.90
N LEU A 161 16.40 17.08 -2.36
CA LEU A 161 17.65 17.69 -1.95
C LEU A 161 17.90 17.47 -0.46
N SER A 162 18.78 16.57 -0.15
CA SER A 162 19.58 16.56 1.08
C SER A 162 18.90 16.85 2.42
N LEU A 163 17.62 17.19 2.45
CA LEU A 163 16.90 17.52 3.69
C LEU A 163 16.48 16.31 4.50
N ILE A 164 16.53 15.13 3.92
CA ILE A 164 16.24 13.90 4.62
C ILE A 164 17.41 12.94 4.43
N HIS A 165 18.48 13.25 5.10
CA HIS A 165 19.47 12.23 5.40
C HIS A 165 18.94 11.41 6.57
N ILE A 166 18.31 10.30 6.24
CA ILE A 166 18.14 9.26 7.23
C ILE A 166 19.41 8.43 7.15
N SER A 167 20.28 8.72 8.04
CA SER A 167 21.40 7.84 8.33
C SER A 167 20.88 6.59 9.04
#